data_5d0780fae9fa5556750678a7fc4ef06b
#
_entry.id   5d0780fae9fa5556750678a7fc4ef06b
#
_cell.length_a   1.000
_cell.length_b   1.000
_cell.length_c   1.000
_cell.angle_alpha   90.00
_cell.angle_beta   90.00
_cell.angle_gamma   90.00
#
_symmetry.space_group_name_H-M   'P 1'
#
loop_
_entity.id
_entity.type
_entity.pdbx_description
1 polymer ?
#
loop_
_entity_poly.entity_id
_entity_poly.type
_entity_poly.pdbx_seq_one_letter_code
_entity_poly.pdbx_strand_id
1 'polypeptide(L)'
;MREINLKEDLEKIYPLIKQLRNNLSLEDFLEKFQLATQTQHYKLFAYENEGSYKAACGVMPFNVLYHNHCLYICDFVVDETLRGKGIGQAFFKKIQIWAKNQGYEELELSSSFFRTQAHEFYIQKMGFEKSGFVFKKNIKL
;
A
#
# COMPACT_ATOMS: atom_id res chain seq x y z
N MET A 1 -11.10 3.99 8.40
CA MET A 1 -9.95 4.25 7.51
C MET A 1 -9.60 5.72 7.59
N ARG A 2 -8.34 6.02 7.79
CA ARG A 2 -7.87 7.38 8.03
C ARG A 2 -6.69 7.70 7.11
N GLU A 3 -6.71 8.87 6.46
CA GLU A 3 -5.56 9.34 5.69
C GLU A 3 -4.50 9.92 6.63
N ILE A 4 -3.24 9.56 6.39
CA ILE A 4 -2.08 9.94 7.22
C ILE A 4 -1.23 10.93 6.41
N ASN A 5 -1.11 12.17 6.90
CA ASN A 5 -0.31 13.20 6.24
C ASN A 5 0.43 14.14 7.19
N LEU A 6 0.13 14.11 8.49
CA LEU A 6 0.83 14.92 9.49
C LEU A 6 2.09 14.18 9.96
N LYS A 7 3.17 14.93 10.21
CA LYS A 7 4.45 14.37 10.62
C LYS A 7 4.32 13.48 11.85
N GLU A 8 3.55 13.91 12.86
CA GLU A 8 3.35 13.13 14.08
C GLU A 8 2.67 11.79 13.82
N ASP A 9 1.72 11.75 12.89
CA ASP A 9 1.04 10.51 12.50
C ASP A 9 1.95 9.62 11.66
N LEU A 10 2.79 10.21 10.81
CA LEU A 10 3.81 9.47 10.05
C LEU A 10 4.80 8.79 10.97
N GLU A 11 5.27 9.50 11.99
CA GLU A 11 6.16 8.91 12.99
C GLU A 11 5.49 7.77 13.75
N LYS A 12 4.22 7.92 14.08
CA LYS A 12 3.44 6.90 14.77
C LYS A 12 3.20 5.64 13.92
N ILE A 13 2.99 5.79 12.61
CA ILE A 13 2.75 4.66 11.72
C ILE A 13 4.06 4.00 11.24
N TYR A 14 5.19 4.66 11.37
CA TYR A 14 6.47 4.17 10.87
C TYR A 14 6.81 2.74 11.32
N PRO A 15 6.64 2.33 12.59
CA PRO A 15 6.94 0.95 12.98
C PRO A 15 6.18 -0.10 12.17
N LEU A 16 4.95 0.21 11.78
CA LEU A 16 4.15 -0.67 10.93
C LEU A 16 4.70 -0.72 9.50
N ILE A 17 5.04 0.43 8.93
CA ILE A 17 5.66 0.52 7.61
C ILE A 17 6.98 -0.26 7.58
N LYS A 18 7.76 -0.19 8.66
CA LYS A 18 9.04 -0.90 8.76
C LYS A 18 8.87 -2.42 8.72
N GLN A 19 7.75 -2.95 9.15
CA GLN A 19 7.46 -4.39 9.00
C GLN A 19 7.45 -4.83 7.54
N LEU A 20 7.02 -3.94 6.64
CA LEU A 20 7.00 -4.19 5.19
C LEU A 20 8.33 -3.81 4.52
N ARG A 21 8.94 -2.71 4.97
CA ARG A 21 10.16 -2.12 4.40
C ARG A 21 11.26 -2.12 5.44
N ASN A 22 11.87 -3.30 5.68
CA ASN A 22 12.78 -3.53 6.80
C ASN A 22 13.99 -2.59 6.81
N ASN A 23 14.47 -2.17 5.64
CA ASN A 23 15.68 -1.33 5.50
C ASN A 23 15.38 0.16 5.49
N LEU A 24 14.12 0.56 5.63
CA LEU A 24 13.72 1.96 5.57
C LEU A 24 13.87 2.60 6.96
N SER A 25 14.73 3.63 7.07
CA SER A 25 14.81 4.43 8.28
C SER A 25 13.65 5.40 8.38
N LEU A 26 13.41 5.95 9.58
CA LEU A 26 12.37 6.98 9.76
C LEU A 26 12.65 8.20 8.89
N GLU A 27 13.90 8.64 8.85
CA GLU A 27 14.30 9.81 8.04
C GLU A 27 14.01 9.56 6.56
N ASP A 28 14.42 8.41 6.02
CA ASP A 28 14.15 8.04 4.63
C ASP A 28 12.65 7.93 4.35
N PHE A 29 11.90 7.38 5.30
CA PHE A 29 10.45 7.27 5.16
C PHE A 29 9.80 8.66 5.00
N LEU A 30 10.18 9.59 5.86
CA LEU A 30 9.63 10.96 5.80
C LEU A 30 10.01 11.66 4.50
N GLU A 31 11.25 11.52 4.05
CA GLU A 31 11.71 12.11 2.77
C GLU A 31 10.99 11.50 1.58
N LYS A 32 10.90 10.18 1.52
CA LYS A 32 10.24 9.47 0.41
C LYS A 32 8.74 9.74 0.39
N PHE A 33 8.10 9.82 1.55
CA PHE A 33 6.69 10.18 1.66
C PHE A 33 6.46 11.57 1.07
N GLN A 34 7.26 12.55 1.45
CA GLN A 34 7.14 13.92 0.95
C GLN A 34 7.32 13.97 -0.57
N LEU A 35 8.35 13.33 -1.09
CA LEU A 35 8.61 13.30 -2.53
C LEU A 35 7.46 12.64 -3.30
N ALA A 36 7.01 11.47 -2.84
CA ALA A 36 5.93 10.74 -3.49
C ALA A 36 4.62 11.53 -3.47
N THR A 37 4.32 12.19 -2.35
CA THR A 37 3.13 13.02 -2.21
C THR A 37 3.17 14.21 -3.19
N GLN A 38 4.31 14.87 -3.30
CA GLN A 38 4.46 16.06 -4.14
C GLN A 38 4.48 15.73 -5.64
N THR A 39 5.10 14.61 -6.02
CA THR A 39 5.34 14.29 -7.43
C THR A 39 4.39 13.28 -8.03
N GLN A 40 3.76 12.43 -7.21
CA GLN A 40 2.95 11.30 -7.69
C GLN A 40 1.57 11.24 -7.04
N HIS A 41 1.19 12.23 -6.27
CA HIS A 41 -0.10 12.25 -5.54
C HIS A 41 -0.28 11.03 -4.64
N TYR A 42 0.80 10.54 -4.03
CA TYR A 42 0.76 9.42 -3.10
C TYR A 42 -0.10 9.75 -1.90
N LYS A 43 -0.92 8.80 -1.47
CA LYS A 43 -1.70 8.88 -0.24
C LYS A 43 -1.44 7.65 0.62
N LEU A 44 -1.36 7.85 1.91
CA LEU A 44 -1.19 6.78 2.88
C LEU A 44 -2.44 6.71 3.76
N PHE A 45 -3.06 5.54 3.81
CA PHE A 45 -4.21 5.27 4.65
C PHE A 45 -3.85 4.29 5.76
N ALA A 46 -4.46 4.46 6.91
CA ALA A 46 -4.32 3.56 8.05
C ALA A 46 -5.67 3.01 8.48
N TYR A 47 -5.65 1.78 8.95
CA TYR A 47 -6.73 1.20 9.73
C TYR A 47 -6.39 1.38 11.20
N GLU A 48 -7.13 2.25 11.87
CA GLU A 48 -6.93 2.56 13.28
C GLU A 48 -8.02 1.90 14.10
N ASN A 49 -7.65 1.24 15.19
CA ASN A 49 -8.57 0.64 16.14
C ASN A 49 -7.93 0.67 17.52
N GLU A 50 -8.71 1.04 18.53
CA GLU A 50 -8.25 1.11 19.92
C GLU A 50 -6.99 1.97 20.09
N GLY A 51 -6.93 3.08 19.36
CA GLY A 51 -5.84 4.05 19.50
C GLY A 51 -4.52 3.65 18.85
N SER A 52 -4.48 2.55 18.08
CA SER A 52 -3.26 2.16 17.38
C SER A 52 -3.55 1.79 15.92
N TYR A 53 -2.52 1.90 15.08
CA TYR A 53 -2.60 1.55 13.67
C TYR A 53 -2.40 0.05 13.49
N LYS A 54 -3.37 -0.63 12.89
CA LYS A 54 -3.38 -2.08 12.70
C LYS A 54 -2.96 -2.49 11.29
N ALA A 55 -3.17 -1.61 10.32
CA ALA A 55 -2.80 -1.84 8.92
C ALA A 55 -2.56 -0.51 8.23
N ALA A 56 -1.81 -0.56 7.12
CA ALA A 56 -1.50 0.60 6.31
C ALA A 56 -1.56 0.27 4.83
N CYS A 57 -1.97 1.23 4.01
CA CYS A 57 -2.03 1.11 2.56
C CYS A 57 -1.60 2.41 1.91
N GLY A 58 -0.55 2.35 1.09
CA GLY A 58 -0.11 3.46 0.28
C GLY A 58 -0.61 3.29 -1.15
N VAL A 59 -1.16 4.35 -1.73
CA VAL A 59 -1.74 4.33 -3.08
C VAL A 59 -1.28 5.53 -3.88
N MET A 60 -1.30 5.39 -5.21
CA MET A 60 -1.07 6.51 -6.11
C MET A 60 -1.86 6.32 -7.41
N PRO A 61 -2.24 7.40 -8.10
CA PRO A 61 -2.78 7.27 -9.46
C PRO A 61 -1.76 6.61 -10.38
N PHE A 62 -2.22 5.73 -11.25
CA PHE A 62 -1.36 5.04 -12.20
C PHE A 62 -2.00 5.11 -13.59
N ASN A 63 -1.90 6.29 -14.22
CA ASN A 63 -2.51 6.58 -15.50
C ASN A 63 -1.52 6.26 -16.62
N VAL A 64 -1.67 5.10 -17.23
CA VAL A 64 -0.82 4.60 -18.30
C VAL A 64 -1.67 4.16 -19.48
N LEU A 65 -1.04 3.96 -20.64
CA LEU A 65 -1.77 3.74 -21.89
C LEU A 65 -2.57 2.43 -21.91
N TYR A 66 -2.19 1.44 -21.11
CA TYR A 66 -2.82 0.13 -21.10
C TYR A 66 -3.83 -0.07 -19.97
N HIS A 67 -4.10 0.98 -19.18
CA HIS A 67 -5.14 0.97 -18.14
C HIS A 67 -6.19 2.01 -18.43
N ASN A 68 -7.41 1.76 -17.96
CA ASN A 68 -8.37 2.80 -17.68
C ASN A 68 -7.93 3.58 -16.45
N HIS A 69 -8.80 4.29 -15.76
CA HIS A 69 -8.40 5.03 -14.57
C HIS A 69 -7.97 4.05 -13.46
N CYS A 70 -6.67 3.89 -13.26
CA CYS A 70 -6.09 2.88 -12.40
C CYS A 70 -5.47 3.48 -11.13
N LEU A 71 -5.70 2.83 -10.00
CA LEU A 71 -5.02 3.12 -8.74
C LEU A 71 -3.97 2.03 -8.49
N TYR A 72 -2.74 2.45 -8.23
CA TYR A 72 -1.66 1.52 -7.87
C TYR A 72 -1.53 1.43 -6.36
N ILE A 73 -1.52 0.20 -5.85
CA ILE A 73 -1.27 -0.09 -4.44
C ILE A 73 0.24 -0.23 -4.26
N CYS A 74 0.87 0.79 -3.69
CA CYS A 74 2.31 0.84 -3.50
C CYS A 74 2.75 0.03 -2.29
N ASP A 75 1.96 0.11 -1.22
CA ASP A 75 2.28 -0.48 0.08
C ASP A 75 1.00 -1.05 0.68
N PHE A 76 1.08 -2.25 1.22
CA PHE A 76 -0.03 -2.85 1.96
C PHE A 76 0.54 -3.75 3.05
N VAL A 77 0.26 -3.43 4.29
CA VAL A 77 0.77 -4.17 5.43
C VAL A 77 -0.27 -4.27 6.53
N VAL A 78 -0.36 -5.43 7.14
CA VAL A 78 -1.12 -5.67 8.38
C VAL A 78 -0.10 -5.97 9.47
N ASP A 79 -0.32 -5.41 10.66
CA ASP A 79 0.55 -5.69 11.81
C ASP A 79 0.74 -7.20 11.96
N GLU A 80 1.99 -7.63 12.06
CA GLU A 80 2.35 -9.05 12.09
C GLU A 80 1.69 -9.82 13.21
N THR A 81 1.36 -9.17 14.33
CA THR A 81 0.67 -9.78 15.47
C THR A 81 -0.81 -10.02 15.20
N LEU A 82 -1.36 -9.45 14.14
CA LEU A 82 -2.79 -9.47 13.83
C LEU A 82 -3.11 -10.18 12.51
N ARG A 83 -2.12 -10.80 11.88
CA ARG A 83 -2.34 -11.53 10.62
C ARG A 83 -3.22 -12.75 10.85
N GLY A 84 -4.01 -13.11 9.82
CA GLY A 84 -4.93 -14.24 9.88
C GLY A 84 -6.24 -13.97 10.58
N LYS A 85 -6.52 -12.72 10.97
CA LYS A 85 -7.75 -12.33 11.69
C LYS A 85 -8.77 -11.58 10.80
N GLY A 86 -8.53 -11.54 9.49
CA GLY A 86 -9.44 -10.87 8.55
C GLY A 86 -9.29 -9.35 8.44
N ILE A 87 -8.35 -8.75 9.16
CA ILE A 87 -8.13 -7.29 9.14
C ILE A 87 -7.71 -6.83 7.76
N GLY A 88 -6.78 -7.54 7.12
CA GLY A 88 -6.30 -7.19 5.78
C GLY A 88 -7.43 -7.16 4.76
N GLN A 89 -8.28 -8.18 4.77
CA GLN A 89 -9.41 -8.27 3.85
C GLN A 89 -10.42 -7.14 4.09
N ALA A 90 -10.77 -6.88 5.34
CA ALA A 90 -11.71 -5.82 5.70
C ALA A 90 -11.17 -4.43 5.32
N PHE A 91 -9.90 -4.18 5.59
CA PHE A 91 -9.25 -2.93 5.25
C PHE A 91 -9.14 -2.74 3.74
N PHE A 92 -8.72 -3.78 3.01
CA PHE A 92 -8.60 -3.71 1.56
C PHE A 92 -9.94 -3.39 0.89
N LYS A 93 -11.03 -3.96 1.39
CA LYS A 93 -12.37 -3.65 0.89
C LYS A 93 -12.72 -2.17 1.06
N LYS A 94 -12.30 -1.55 2.17
CA LYS A 94 -12.51 -0.12 2.38
C LYS A 94 -11.70 0.73 1.37
N ILE A 95 -10.47 0.32 1.10
CA ILE A 95 -9.64 0.97 0.06
C ILE A 95 -10.31 0.85 -1.30
N GLN A 96 -10.82 -0.32 -1.64
CA GLN A 96 -11.49 -0.56 -2.93
C GLN A 96 -12.74 0.31 -3.07
N ILE A 97 -13.54 0.43 -2.03
CA ILE A 97 -14.73 1.30 -2.03
C ILE A 97 -14.31 2.76 -2.20
N TRP A 98 -13.30 3.20 -1.45
CA TRP A 98 -12.77 4.55 -1.58
C TRP A 98 -12.30 4.81 -3.02
N ALA A 99 -11.54 3.90 -3.60
CA ALA A 99 -11.03 4.03 -4.96
C ALA A 99 -12.18 4.16 -5.97
N LYS A 100 -13.19 3.31 -5.86
CA LYS A 100 -14.37 3.38 -6.71
C LYS A 100 -15.07 4.73 -6.60
N ASN A 101 -15.21 5.26 -5.39
CA ASN A 101 -15.85 6.55 -5.16
C ASN A 101 -15.03 7.71 -5.72
N GLN A 102 -13.71 7.53 -5.88
CA GLN A 102 -12.83 8.51 -6.53
C GLN A 102 -12.83 8.38 -8.07
N GLY A 103 -13.56 7.42 -8.63
CA GLY A 103 -13.64 7.22 -10.06
C GLY A 103 -12.63 6.22 -10.63
N TYR A 104 -11.86 5.55 -9.79
CA TYR A 104 -10.95 4.50 -10.26
C TYR A 104 -11.72 3.27 -10.70
N GLU A 105 -11.26 2.66 -11.78
CA GLU A 105 -11.89 1.48 -12.40
C GLU A 105 -11.04 0.22 -12.24
N GLU A 106 -9.74 0.39 -12.00
CA GLU A 106 -8.80 -0.71 -11.89
C GLU A 106 -7.86 -0.51 -10.70
N LEU A 107 -7.40 -1.63 -10.13
CA LEU A 107 -6.34 -1.66 -9.12
C LEU A 107 -5.20 -2.52 -9.65
N GLU A 108 -3.96 -2.07 -9.45
CA GLU A 108 -2.76 -2.84 -9.77
C GLU A 108 -1.81 -2.80 -8.58
N LEU A 109 -1.08 -3.89 -8.39
CA LEU A 109 0.02 -3.95 -7.43
C LEU A 109 1.10 -4.88 -7.93
N SER A 110 2.30 -4.77 -7.35
CA SER A 110 3.35 -5.77 -7.52
C SER A 110 3.75 -6.31 -6.15
N SER A 111 4.19 -7.57 -6.13
CA SER A 111 4.62 -8.24 -4.92
C SER A 111 5.85 -9.10 -5.21
N SER A 112 6.81 -9.09 -4.29
CA SER A 112 8.02 -9.90 -4.42
C SER A 112 7.70 -11.38 -4.57
N PHE A 113 8.50 -12.11 -5.35
CA PHE A 113 8.35 -13.56 -5.54
C PHE A 113 8.29 -14.34 -4.23
N PHE A 114 8.98 -13.87 -3.19
CA PHE A 114 9.08 -14.57 -1.91
C PHE A 114 7.84 -14.44 -1.03
N ARG A 115 6.95 -13.50 -1.34
CA ARG A 115 5.78 -13.21 -0.53
C ARG A 115 4.57 -14.05 -0.96
N THR A 116 4.74 -15.38 -0.89
CA THR A 116 3.74 -16.33 -1.39
C THR A 116 2.38 -16.25 -0.67
N GLN A 117 2.39 -15.98 0.64
CA GLN A 117 1.13 -15.79 1.38
C GLN A 117 0.38 -14.54 0.93
N ALA A 118 1.12 -13.46 0.62
CA ALA A 118 0.50 -12.26 0.08
C ALA A 118 -0.11 -12.52 -1.31
N HIS A 119 0.57 -13.32 -2.15
CA HIS A 119 0.03 -13.70 -3.47
C HIS A 119 -1.29 -14.46 -3.34
N GLU A 120 -1.37 -15.42 -2.43
CA GLU A 120 -2.60 -16.14 -2.17
C GLU A 120 -3.71 -15.21 -1.69
N PHE A 121 -3.38 -14.27 -0.81
CA PHE A 121 -4.32 -13.27 -0.32
C PHE A 121 -4.89 -12.45 -1.47
N TYR A 122 -4.03 -11.92 -2.34
CA TYR A 122 -4.49 -11.08 -3.46
C TYR A 122 -5.34 -11.87 -4.44
N ILE A 123 -4.94 -13.09 -4.80
CA ILE A 123 -5.64 -13.90 -5.79
C ILE A 123 -6.91 -14.52 -5.19
N GLN A 124 -6.78 -15.20 -4.04
CA GLN A 124 -7.88 -15.99 -3.48
C GLN A 124 -8.90 -15.14 -2.72
N LYS A 125 -8.44 -14.10 -2.01
CA LYS A 125 -9.31 -13.30 -1.15
C LYS A 125 -9.76 -11.99 -1.80
N MET A 126 -8.90 -11.34 -2.59
CA MET A 126 -9.17 -10.01 -3.13
C MET A 126 -9.50 -10.00 -4.61
N GLY A 127 -9.44 -11.14 -5.29
CA GLY A 127 -9.88 -11.25 -6.68
C GLY A 127 -8.93 -10.68 -7.72
N PHE A 128 -7.64 -10.51 -7.37
CA PHE A 128 -6.64 -10.10 -8.35
C PHE A 128 -6.29 -11.26 -9.27
N GLU A 129 -5.95 -10.93 -10.52
CA GLU A 129 -5.32 -11.87 -11.43
C GLU A 129 -3.84 -11.54 -11.59
N LYS A 130 -3.03 -12.56 -11.77
CA LYS A 130 -1.60 -12.40 -12.02
C LYS A 130 -1.41 -12.13 -13.50
N SER A 131 -1.19 -10.88 -13.88
CA SER A 131 -1.24 -10.43 -15.27
C SER A 131 0.11 -10.20 -15.93
N GLY A 132 1.21 -10.14 -15.16
CA GLY A 132 2.53 -9.87 -15.73
C GLY A 132 3.65 -9.98 -14.74
N PHE A 133 4.86 -9.64 -15.19
CA PHE A 133 6.07 -9.61 -14.38
C PHE A 133 6.63 -8.20 -14.30
N VAL A 134 7.27 -7.88 -13.17
CA VAL A 134 8.00 -6.62 -13.00
C VAL A 134 9.49 -6.88 -13.24
N PHE A 135 10.10 -6.08 -14.11
CA PHE A 135 11.55 -6.15 -14.39
C PHE A 135 12.19 -4.88 -13.87
N LYS A 136 13.26 -5.04 -13.09
CA LYS A 136 14.02 -3.93 -12.52
C LYS A 136 15.47 -4.01 -12.97
N LYS A 137 16.04 -2.83 -13.24
CA LYS A 137 17.48 -2.71 -13.54
C LYS A 137 18.03 -1.47 -12.85
N ASN A 138 19.11 -1.64 -12.12
CA ASN A 138 19.84 -0.49 -11.57
C ASN A 138 20.68 0.14 -12.71
N ILE A 139 20.42 1.43 -12.99
CA ILE A 139 21.15 2.17 -14.02
C ILE A 139 22.15 3.16 -13.44
N LYS A 140 22.26 3.21 -12.12
CA LYS A 140 23.27 4.01 -11.43
C LYS A 140 24.61 3.26 -11.48
N LEU A 141 25.64 3.93 -11.99
CA LEU A 141 26.98 3.35 -12.09
C LEU A 141 27.87 3.79 -10.93
#